data_039e18cc8b7918611c7cc85b1101cb1f
#
_entry.id   039e18cc8b7918611c7cc85b1101cb1f
#
_cell.length_a   1.000
_cell.length_b   1.000
_cell.length_c   1.000
_cell.angle_alpha   90.00
_cell.angle_beta   90.00
_cell.angle_gamma   90.00
#
_symmetry.space_group_name_H-M   'P 1'
#
loop_
_entity.id
_entity.type
_entity.pdbx_description
1 polymer ?
#
loop_
_entity_poly.entity_id
_entity_poly.type
_entity_poly.pdbx_seq_one_letter_code
_entity_poly.pdbx_strand_id
1 'polypeptide(L)'
;MFRTSEREIKLKPKYRKMTLEEIKLSIRDVMDFPTKGIIFRDLTTMIKNGEALRTVSKELADFYADKGVTKVVGVESRGFITGAILAYELGAGFVPARKPGKLPSVTIKKSYAKEYGVDTIEIHSDAITENDIVVIHDDLLA
;
A
#
# COMPACT_ATOMS: atom_id res chain seq x y z
N MET A 1 -22.11 7.12 -36.12
CA MET A 1 -23.22 7.44 -35.20
C MET A 1 -22.98 6.65 -33.92
N PHE A 2 -22.34 7.25 -32.91
CA PHE A 2 -22.02 6.59 -31.63
C PHE A 2 -23.24 6.75 -30.72
N ARG A 3 -23.88 5.63 -30.36
CA ARG A 3 -24.88 5.60 -29.31
C ARG A 3 -24.18 5.70 -27.98
N THR A 4 -24.21 6.85 -27.33
CA THR A 4 -23.91 6.99 -25.90
C THR A 4 -25.02 6.29 -25.13
N SER A 5 -24.70 5.08 -24.60
CA SER A 5 -25.56 4.49 -23.59
C SER A 5 -25.38 5.28 -22.30
N GLU A 6 -26.38 6.02 -21.89
CA GLU A 6 -26.48 6.57 -20.53
C GLU A 6 -26.49 5.38 -19.55
N ARG A 7 -25.32 5.02 -19.04
CA ARG A 7 -25.25 4.16 -17.87
C ARG A 7 -25.62 5.03 -16.68
N GLU A 8 -26.77 4.80 -16.11
CA GLU A 8 -27.09 5.31 -14.77
C GLU A 8 -25.91 5.02 -13.86
N ILE A 9 -25.23 6.08 -13.42
CA ILE A 9 -24.20 5.99 -12.37
C ILE A 9 -24.98 5.66 -11.09
N LYS A 10 -25.14 4.37 -10.80
CA LYS A 10 -25.63 3.94 -9.49
C LYS A 10 -24.70 4.54 -8.46
N LEU A 11 -25.20 5.47 -7.65
CA LEU A 11 -24.46 6.04 -6.52
C LEU A 11 -23.82 4.90 -5.75
N LYS A 12 -22.49 4.97 -5.58
CA LYS A 12 -21.74 3.95 -4.82
C LYS A 12 -22.38 3.83 -3.44
N PRO A 13 -22.56 2.61 -2.93
CA PRO A 13 -23.11 2.43 -1.60
C PRO A 13 -22.30 3.24 -0.58
N LYS A 14 -23.00 3.87 0.36
CA LYS A 14 -22.37 4.63 1.43
C LYS A 14 -21.69 3.61 2.37
N TYR A 15 -20.39 3.46 2.24
CA TYR A 15 -19.63 2.56 3.10
C TYR A 15 -19.68 3.04 4.57
N ARG A 16 -19.93 2.10 5.48
CA ARG A 16 -19.81 2.31 6.90
C ARG A 16 -18.32 2.38 7.29
N LYS A 17 -17.97 3.31 8.16
CA LYS A 17 -16.64 3.31 8.80
C LYS A 17 -16.59 2.15 9.81
N MET A 18 -15.59 1.30 9.70
CA MET A 18 -15.34 0.23 10.67
C MET A 18 -14.55 0.75 11.88
N THR A 19 -14.77 0.15 13.04
CA THR A 19 -13.94 0.40 14.21
C THR A 19 -12.58 -0.30 14.07
N LEU A 20 -11.60 0.15 14.86
CA LEU A 20 -10.28 -0.50 14.90
C LEU A 20 -10.38 -1.99 15.28
N GLU A 21 -11.25 -2.33 16.21
CA GLU A 21 -11.45 -3.73 16.63
C GLU A 21 -12.07 -4.57 15.52
N GLU A 22 -13.04 -4.04 14.78
CA GLU A 22 -13.61 -4.74 13.63
C GLU A 22 -12.56 -4.96 12.53
N ILE A 23 -11.67 -3.97 12.30
CA ILE A 23 -10.56 -4.11 11.36
C ILE A 23 -9.58 -5.19 11.80
N LYS A 24 -9.16 -5.19 13.08
CA LYS A 24 -8.30 -6.23 13.64
C LYS A 24 -8.90 -7.63 13.49
N LEU A 25 -10.18 -7.78 13.79
CA LEU A 25 -10.90 -9.05 13.63
C LEU A 25 -11.02 -9.51 12.18
N SER A 26 -10.90 -8.61 11.23
CA SER A 26 -10.92 -8.95 9.79
C SER A 26 -9.59 -9.52 9.28
N ILE A 27 -8.51 -9.39 10.06
CA ILE A 27 -7.19 -9.93 9.75
C ILE A 27 -7.14 -11.40 10.20
N ARG A 28 -6.69 -12.27 9.31
CA ARG A 28 -6.59 -13.71 9.59
C ARG A 28 -5.21 -14.07 10.15
N ASP A 29 -5.22 -14.83 11.23
CA ASP A 29 -4.02 -15.46 11.76
C ASP A 29 -3.82 -16.82 11.11
N VAL A 30 -2.64 -17.03 10.53
CA VAL A 30 -2.22 -18.31 9.96
C VAL A 30 -1.10 -18.85 10.84
N MET A 31 -1.42 -19.93 11.57
CA MET A 31 -0.46 -20.58 12.45
C MET A 31 0.59 -21.34 11.64
N ASP A 32 1.82 -21.37 12.15
CA ASP A 32 2.93 -22.15 11.59
C ASP A 32 3.24 -21.81 10.12
N PHE A 33 3.15 -20.53 9.73
CA PHE A 33 3.49 -20.08 8.39
C PHE A 33 4.52 -18.94 8.43
N PRO A 34 5.56 -18.94 7.56
CA PRO A 34 5.96 -19.99 6.60
C PRO A 34 6.61 -21.21 7.27
N THR A 35 6.92 -21.13 8.56
CA THR A 35 7.54 -22.20 9.35
C THR A 35 6.85 -22.37 10.70
N LYS A 36 7.02 -23.54 11.32
CA LYS A 36 6.44 -23.86 12.63
C LYS A 36 6.87 -22.84 13.70
N GLY A 37 5.91 -22.41 14.50
CA GLY A 37 6.08 -21.44 15.59
C GLY A 37 5.85 -19.98 15.19
N ILE A 38 5.67 -19.68 13.89
CA ILE A 38 5.37 -18.33 13.42
C ILE A 38 3.86 -18.17 13.21
N ILE A 39 3.31 -17.08 13.73
CA ILE A 39 1.94 -16.64 13.43
C ILE A 39 1.99 -15.58 12.35
N PHE A 40 1.53 -15.90 11.15
CA PHE A 40 1.49 -14.97 10.04
C PHE A 40 0.17 -14.19 10.03
N ARG A 41 0.25 -12.88 10.04
CA ARG A 41 -0.90 -11.97 9.94
C ARG A 41 -1.25 -11.76 8.47
N ASP A 42 -2.31 -12.42 8.02
CA ASP A 42 -2.76 -12.31 6.63
C ASP A 42 -3.73 -11.13 6.47
N LEU A 43 -3.19 -10.02 5.98
CA LEU A 43 -3.94 -8.80 5.71
C LEU A 43 -4.83 -8.90 4.46
N THR A 44 -4.67 -9.93 3.63
CA THR A 44 -5.49 -10.08 2.42
C THR A 44 -6.97 -10.24 2.73
N THR A 45 -7.30 -10.81 3.91
CA THR A 45 -8.69 -10.93 4.37
C THR A 45 -9.31 -9.58 4.72
N MET A 46 -8.53 -8.65 5.27
CA MET A 46 -8.92 -7.27 5.50
C MET A 46 -9.04 -6.50 4.18
N ILE A 47 -8.05 -6.63 3.30
CA ILE A 47 -8.01 -5.92 2.01
C ILE A 47 -9.19 -6.30 1.10
N LYS A 48 -9.61 -7.57 1.09
CA LYS A 48 -10.79 -8.01 0.31
C LYS A 48 -12.13 -7.48 0.84
N ASN A 49 -12.16 -6.97 2.07
CA ASN A 49 -13.34 -6.32 2.65
C ASN A 49 -13.35 -4.84 2.28
N GLY A 50 -14.30 -4.42 1.44
CA GLY A 50 -14.35 -3.06 0.92
C GLY A 50 -14.56 -1.98 1.99
N GLU A 51 -15.27 -2.27 3.09
CA GLU A 51 -15.45 -1.34 4.21
C GLU A 51 -14.14 -1.18 5.00
N ALA A 52 -13.44 -2.30 5.26
CA ALA A 52 -12.15 -2.30 5.95
C ALA A 52 -11.08 -1.57 5.13
N LEU A 53 -10.93 -1.94 3.85
CA LEU A 53 -9.97 -1.30 2.96
C LEU A 53 -10.20 0.21 2.87
N ARG A 54 -11.47 0.64 2.69
CA ARG A 54 -11.81 2.06 2.64
C ARG A 54 -11.52 2.76 3.96
N THR A 55 -11.86 2.15 5.09
CA THR A 55 -11.62 2.73 6.42
C THR A 55 -10.12 2.93 6.65
N VAL A 56 -9.30 1.90 6.42
CA VAL A 56 -7.85 1.97 6.61
C VAL A 56 -7.23 3.01 5.68
N SER A 57 -7.62 3.01 4.40
CA SER A 57 -7.11 3.99 3.43
C SER A 57 -7.44 5.42 3.82
N LYS A 58 -8.65 5.66 4.30
CA LYS A 58 -9.09 6.99 4.74
C LYS A 58 -8.34 7.44 6.00
N GLU A 59 -8.17 6.58 6.99
CA GLU A 59 -7.40 6.90 8.20
C GLU A 59 -5.95 7.25 7.88
N LEU A 60 -5.31 6.50 6.97
CA LEU A 60 -3.96 6.81 6.50
C LEU A 60 -3.91 8.18 5.78
N ALA A 61 -4.85 8.42 4.89
CA ALA A 61 -4.92 9.69 4.15
C ALA A 61 -5.13 10.88 5.08
N ASP A 62 -6.03 10.76 6.06
CA ASP A 62 -6.30 11.81 7.04
C ASP A 62 -5.07 12.09 7.92
N PHE A 63 -4.30 11.05 8.28
CA PHE A 63 -3.06 11.22 9.05
C PHE A 63 -1.98 12.01 8.29
N TYR A 64 -1.94 11.92 6.98
CA TYR A 64 -0.95 12.60 6.14
C TYR A 64 -1.46 13.85 5.42
N ALA A 65 -2.75 14.19 5.54
CA ALA A 65 -3.40 15.23 4.74
C ALA A 65 -2.74 16.62 4.83
N ASP A 66 -2.18 16.97 5.99
CA ASP A 66 -1.56 18.26 6.25
C ASP A 66 -0.01 18.25 6.17
N LYS A 67 0.58 17.12 5.75
CA LYS A 67 2.04 16.95 5.77
C LYS A 67 2.73 17.28 4.44
N GLY A 68 1.97 17.72 3.44
CA GLY A 68 2.52 18.11 2.13
C GLY A 68 3.19 16.99 1.37
N VAL A 69 2.75 15.74 1.54
CA VAL A 69 3.32 14.56 0.89
C VAL A 69 3.18 14.66 -0.62
N THR A 70 4.30 14.52 -1.34
CA THR A 70 4.35 14.57 -2.80
C THR A 70 4.55 13.21 -3.44
N LYS A 71 5.14 12.25 -2.70
CA LYS A 71 5.40 10.88 -3.15
C LYS A 71 5.09 9.87 -2.07
N VAL A 72 4.48 8.76 -2.47
CA VAL A 72 4.35 7.57 -1.63
C VAL A 72 5.16 6.45 -2.27
N VAL A 73 6.14 5.94 -1.56
CA VAL A 73 6.95 4.79 -1.96
C VAL A 73 6.30 3.54 -1.37
N GLY A 74 5.74 2.68 -2.21
CA GLY A 74 5.19 1.40 -1.78
C GLY A 74 6.20 0.28 -1.94
N VAL A 75 6.36 -0.55 -0.91
CA VAL A 75 7.31 -1.67 -0.91
C VAL A 75 6.65 -2.92 -1.51
N GLU A 76 7.35 -3.56 -2.45
CA GLU A 76 6.87 -4.79 -3.10
C GLU A 76 6.63 -5.89 -2.07
N SER A 77 5.45 -6.53 -2.11
CA SER A 77 4.37 -6.33 -3.06
C SER A 77 3.09 -5.79 -2.40
N ARG A 78 2.79 -6.18 -1.17
CA ARG A 78 1.53 -5.81 -0.50
C ARG A 78 1.44 -4.33 -0.17
N GLY A 79 2.59 -3.66 0.05
CA GLY A 79 2.67 -2.22 0.23
C GLY A 79 2.19 -1.41 -0.98
N PHE A 80 2.10 -2.03 -2.17
CA PHE A 80 1.55 -1.37 -3.35
C PHE A 80 0.04 -1.11 -3.23
N ILE A 81 -0.70 -1.99 -2.56
CA ILE A 81 -2.16 -1.96 -2.56
C ILE A 81 -2.65 -0.70 -1.85
N THR A 82 -2.36 -0.59 -0.58
CA THR A 82 -2.78 0.57 0.24
C THR A 82 -1.90 1.80 -0.02
N GLY A 83 -0.64 1.61 -0.41
CA GLY A 83 0.25 2.69 -0.79
C GLY A 83 -0.20 3.45 -2.03
N ALA A 84 -0.68 2.75 -3.06
CA ALA A 84 -1.24 3.39 -4.25
C ALA A 84 -2.54 4.15 -3.95
N ILE A 85 -3.39 3.59 -3.09
CA ILE A 85 -4.61 4.28 -2.65
C ILE A 85 -4.24 5.54 -1.83
N LEU A 86 -3.27 5.44 -0.93
CA LEU A 86 -2.79 6.58 -0.14
C LEU A 86 -2.26 7.70 -1.05
N ALA A 87 -1.44 7.36 -2.05
CA ALA A 87 -0.94 8.33 -3.01
C ALA A 87 -2.09 9.03 -3.75
N TYR A 88 -3.07 8.28 -4.21
CA TYR A 88 -4.26 8.80 -4.89
C TYR A 88 -5.07 9.75 -3.99
N GLU A 89 -5.34 9.37 -2.75
CA GLU A 89 -6.12 10.19 -1.80
C GLU A 89 -5.39 11.51 -1.44
N LEU A 90 -4.05 11.48 -1.39
CA LEU A 90 -3.23 12.67 -1.10
C LEU A 90 -2.94 13.54 -2.33
N GLY A 91 -3.31 13.11 -3.54
CA GLY A 91 -2.87 13.76 -4.78
C GLY A 91 -1.35 13.68 -4.99
N ALA A 92 -0.67 12.70 -4.39
CA ALA A 92 0.75 12.43 -4.49
C ALA A 92 1.06 11.43 -5.60
N GLY A 93 2.32 11.41 -6.05
CA GLY A 93 2.81 10.37 -6.96
C GLY A 93 3.07 9.05 -6.23
N PHE A 94 2.88 7.91 -6.91
CA PHE A 94 3.24 6.60 -6.38
C PHE A 94 4.56 6.11 -6.98
N VAL A 95 5.48 5.65 -6.12
CA VAL A 95 6.79 5.11 -6.52
C VAL A 95 6.89 3.66 -6.05
N PRO A 96 7.00 2.69 -6.95
CA PRO A 96 7.20 1.30 -6.57
C PRO A 96 8.65 1.04 -6.14
N ALA A 97 8.86 0.55 -4.92
CA ALA A 97 10.12 -0.03 -4.49
C ALA A 97 10.06 -1.54 -4.70
N ARG A 98 10.94 -2.07 -5.56
CA ARG A 98 10.84 -3.44 -6.03
C ARG A 98 12.10 -4.26 -5.75
N LYS A 99 11.96 -5.56 -5.82
CA LYS A 99 13.09 -6.50 -5.84
C LYS A 99 13.96 -6.27 -7.07
N PRO A 100 15.28 -6.58 -7.00
CA PRO A 100 16.21 -6.34 -8.10
C PRO A 100 15.76 -6.94 -9.43
N GLY A 101 15.97 -6.17 -10.50
CA GLY A 101 15.65 -6.59 -11.87
C GLY A 101 14.18 -6.51 -12.27
N LYS A 102 13.31 -5.92 -11.44
CA LYS A 102 11.88 -5.78 -11.73
C LYS A 102 11.51 -4.44 -12.39
N LEU A 103 12.39 -3.46 -12.34
CA LEU A 103 12.18 -2.14 -12.92
C LEU A 103 12.93 -2.00 -14.25
N PRO A 104 12.29 -1.44 -15.29
CA PRO A 104 12.84 -1.50 -16.65
C PRO A 104 13.86 -0.41 -17.01
N SER A 105 14.06 0.60 -16.14
CA SER A 105 14.98 1.72 -16.40
C SER A 105 16.12 1.75 -15.39
N VAL A 106 16.89 2.83 -15.37
CA VAL A 106 17.99 3.01 -14.42
C VAL A 106 17.47 3.07 -13.00
N THR A 107 18.04 2.27 -12.12
CA THR A 107 17.64 2.18 -10.72
C THR A 107 18.76 2.58 -9.78
N ILE A 108 18.37 3.04 -8.60
CA ILE A 108 19.21 3.05 -7.41
C ILE A 108 18.72 1.96 -6.47
N LYS A 109 19.66 1.33 -5.77
CA LYS A 109 19.36 0.17 -4.91
C LYS A 109 19.97 0.32 -3.52
N LYS A 110 19.30 -0.28 -2.56
CA LYS A 110 19.78 -0.37 -1.18
C LYS A 110 19.62 -1.80 -0.69
N SER A 111 20.73 -2.35 -0.19
CA SER A 111 20.74 -3.63 0.51
C SER A 111 20.60 -3.41 2.01
N TYR A 112 19.90 -4.32 2.67
CA TYR A 112 19.68 -4.29 4.12
C TYR A 112 19.75 -5.71 4.69
N ALA A 113 20.23 -5.81 5.92
CA ALA A 113 20.31 -7.08 6.63
C ALA A 113 18.93 -7.47 7.17
N LYS A 114 18.62 -8.76 7.09
CA LYS A 114 17.51 -9.41 7.78
C LYS A 114 18.07 -10.32 8.86
N GLU A 115 17.19 -10.87 9.68
CA GLU A 115 17.55 -11.92 10.63
C GLU A 115 18.25 -13.11 9.93
N TYR A 116 17.79 -13.43 8.71
CA TYR A 116 18.39 -14.48 7.87
C TYR A 116 18.72 -13.90 6.48
N GLY A 117 19.97 -13.42 6.30
CA GLY A 117 20.50 -12.98 5.02
C GLY A 117 20.39 -11.48 4.75
N VAL A 118 20.62 -11.12 3.48
CA VAL A 118 20.57 -9.75 2.97
C VAL A 118 19.50 -9.67 1.90
N ASP A 119 18.69 -8.62 1.94
CA ASP A 119 17.74 -8.31 0.89
C ASP A 119 18.07 -6.97 0.23
N THR A 120 17.53 -6.75 -0.96
CA THR A 120 17.80 -5.53 -1.73
C THR A 120 16.49 -5.05 -2.34
N ILE A 121 16.29 -3.73 -2.31
CA ILE A 121 15.20 -3.06 -3.01
C ILE A 121 15.75 -2.00 -3.95
N GLU A 122 15.00 -1.73 -5.00
CA GLU A 122 15.33 -0.75 -6.04
C GLU A 122 14.15 0.19 -6.28
N ILE A 123 14.46 1.45 -6.57
CA ILE A 123 13.54 2.42 -7.17
C ILE A 123 14.18 2.99 -8.44
N HIS A 124 13.38 3.55 -9.35
CA HIS A 124 13.94 4.31 -10.48
C HIS A 124 14.74 5.51 -9.98
N SER A 125 15.87 5.77 -10.59
CA SER A 125 16.79 6.85 -10.18
C SER A 125 16.20 8.25 -10.32
N ASP A 126 15.19 8.41 -11.16
CA ASP A 126 14.48 9.66 -11.45
C ASP A 126 13.13 9.79 -10.71
N ALA A 127 12.80 8.82 -9.85
CA ALA A 127 11.47 8.75 -9.22
C ALA A 127 11.26 9.79 -8.12
N ILE A 128 12.33 10.23 -7.46
CA ILE A 128 12.30 11.13 -6.30
C ILE A 128 13.35 12.21 -6.49
N THR A 129 13.00 13.44 -6.15
CA THR A 129 13.88 14.61 -6.17
C THR A 129 14.07 15.16 -4.76
N GLU A 130 15.01 16.07 -4.58
CA GLU A 130 15.28 16.75 -3.31
C GLU A 130 14.11 17.60 -2.80
N ASN A 131 13.18 17.98 -3.70
CA ASN A 131 12.01 18.77 -3.34
C ASN A 131 10.81 17.91 -2.91
N ASP A 132 10.92 16.59 -2.96
CA ASP A 132 9.82 15.69 -2.62
C ASP A 132 9.73 15.46 -1.11
N ILE A 133 8.50 15.45 -0.61
CA ILE A 133 8.17 14.99 0.73
C ILE A 133 7.63 13.55 0.58
N VAL A 134 8.37 12.60 1.12
CA VAL A 134 8.18 11.17 0.82
C VAL A 134 7.65 10.42 2.03
N VAL A 135 6.62 9.62 1.80
CA VAL A 135 6.17 8.57 2.73
C VAL A 135 6.60 7.21 2.19
N ILE A 136 7.31 6.42 2.99
CA ILE A 136 7.56 5.02 2.69
C ILE A 136 6.48 4.19 3.34
N HIS A 137 5.83 3.35 2.56
CA HIS A 137 4.66 2.58 2.98
C HIS A 137 4.84 1.08 2.72
N ASP A 138 4.56 0.31 3.74
CA ASP A 138 4.37 -1.15 3.65
C ASP A 138 3.16 -1.56 4.48
N ASP A 139 2.68 -2.79 4.31
CA ASP A 139 1.51 -3.31 5.01
C ASP A 139 1.84 -3.76 6.44
N LEU A 140 3.10 -4.08 6.70
CA LEU A 140 3.59 -4.55 8.00
C LEU A 140 4.98 -4.00 8.30
N LEU A 141 5.13 -3.39 9.46
CA LEU A 141 6.43 -3.05 10.02
C LEU A 141 6.88 -4.17 10.95
N ALA A 142 8.00 -4.77 10.62
CA ALA A 142 8.60 -5.82 11.44
C ALA A 142 9.49 -5.25 12.56
#